data_d65520cf03302abfd3167551c7104d9f
#
_entry.id   d65520cf03302abfd3167551c7104d9f
#
_cell.length_a   1.000
_cell.length_b   1.000
_cell.length_c   1.000
_cell.angle_alpha   90.00
_cell.angle_beta   90.00
_cell.angle_gamma   90.00
#
_symmetry.space_group_name_H-M   'P 1'
#
loop_
_entity.id
_entity.type
_entity.pdbx_description
1 polymer ?
#
loop_
_entity_poly.entity_id
_entity_poly.type
_entity_poly.pdbx_seq_one_letter_code
_entity_poly.pdbx_strand_id
1 'polypeptide(L)'
;DDASEGTPTFAGATHFAVQATASSSDNVNAALISGSAGTSRIMFGDKDDEDIGKIEYSNSTNAMTLPTNTAAALSIDSTGAVTMPLQPAFLCQPASQVNNLAINTGSGHLLEFATEIFDQNADFSTETFTAPVTGRYQFNVLLYLKQIDADTSYNELFVQTSNRTYINIFSPTAFDSDPAYWTLTASVLADMDANDTCQIKFTVPNSGAAQVDVAADSFWSGYLAC
;
A
#
# COMPACT_ATOMS: atom_id res chain seq x y z
N ASP A 1 -31.38 -31.28 -28.58
CA ASP A 1 -30.40 -30.48 -29.33
C ASP A 1 -31.14 -29.67 -30.39
N ASP A 2 -31.47 -28.44 -30.09
CA ASP A 2 -32.08 -27.54 -31.08
C ASP A 2 -30.97 -26.94 -31.94
N ALA A 3 -30.79 -27.51 -33.13
CA ALA A 3 -29.76 -27.13 -34.09
C ALA A 3 -29.98 -25.78 -34.76
N SER A 4 -30.92 -24.95 -34.26
CA SER A 4 -31.25 -23.64 -34.85
C SER A 4 -30.40 -22.49 -34.35
N GLU A 5 -29.72 -22.64 -33.20
CA GLU A 5 -28.81 -21.67 -32.66
C GLU A 5 -27.38 -22.09 -32.97
N GLY A 6 -26.57 -21.21 -33.54
CA GLY A 6 -25.24 -21.52 -33.99
C GLY A 6 -24.35 -22.11 -32.89
N THR A 7 -23.70 -23.20 -33.19
CA THR A 7 -22.70 -23.82 -32.26
C THR A 7 -21.55 -22.86 -32.06
N PRO A 8 -21.23 -22.42 -30.82
CA PRO A 8 -20.08 -21.57 -30.61
C PRO A 8 -18.80 -22.27 -31.06
N THR A 9 -17.93 -21.51 -31.70
CA THR A 9 -16.60 -22.00 -32.05
C THR A 9 -15.67 -21.73 -30.87
N PHE A 10 -15.22 -22.78 -30.22
CA PHE A 10 -14.22 -22.69 -29.16
C PHE A 10 -12.83 -22.50 -29.75
N ALA A 11 -12.08 -21.54 -29.22
CA ALA A 11 -10.71 -21.28 -29.64
C ALA A 11 -9.75 -22.31 -29.02
N GLY A 12 -8.88 -22.89 -29.86
CA GLY A 12 -7.80 -23.75 -29.40
C GLY A 12 -8.25 -25.07 -28.73
N ALA A 13 -7.52 -25.50 -27.71
CA ALA A 13 -7.73 -26.77 -27.01
C ALA A 13 -8.72 -26.62 -25.82
N THR A 14 -9.99 -26.26 -26.09
CA THR A 14 -11.02 -26.24 -25.07
C THR A 14 -11.46 -27.65 -24.76
N HIS A 15 -11.19 -28.15 -23.52
CA HIS A 15 -11.54 -29.51 -23.08
C HIS A 15 -12.82 -29.61 -22.26
N PHE A 16 -13.33 -28.46 -21.73
CA PHE A 16 -14.56 -28.42 -20.95
C PHE A 16 -15.37 -27.15 -21.29
N ALA A 17 -16.64 -27.32 -21.59
CA ALA A 17 -17.56 -26.20 -21.84
C ALA A 17 -18.96 -26.54 -21.32
N VAL A 18 -19.63 -25.56 -20.71
CA VAL A 18 -21.06 -25.62 -20.34
C VAL A 18 -21.77 -24.53 -21.10
N GLN A 19 -22.82 -24.88 -21.84
CA GLN A 19 -23.51 -23.98 -22.75
C GLN A 19 -25.03 -24.12 -22.65
N ALA A 20 -25.74 -22.98 -22.57
CA ALA A 20 -27.17 -22.91 -22.84
C ALA A 20 -27.39 -22.52 -24.30
N THR A 21 -28.33 -23.15 -24.97
CA THR A 21 -28.56 -22.99 -26.42
C THR A 21 -29.97 -22.66 -26.80
N ALA A 22 -30.91 -22.64 -25.86
CA ALA A 22 -32.35 -22.62 -26.19
C ALA A 22 -32.93 -21.21 -26.40
N SER A 23 -32.44 -20.18 -25.71
CA SER A 23 -32.88 -18.79 -25.91
C SER A 23 -31.87 -17.76 -25.45
N SER A 24 -32.05 -16.50 -25.87
CA SER A 24 -31.19 -15.38 -25.45
C SER A 24 -31.29 -15.03 -23.94
N SER A 25 -32.28 -15.59 -23.24
CA SER A 25 -32.52 -15.39 -21.80
C SER A 25 -32.09 -16.59 -20.93
N ASP A 26 -31.60 -17.66 -21.52
CA ASP A 26 -31.18 -18.86 -20.75
C ASP A 26 -29.94 -18.61 -19.91
N ASN A 27 -29.97 -19.13 -18.69
CA ASN A 27 -28.87 -19.10 -17.78
C ASN A 27 -28.06 -20.40 -17.85
N VAL A 28 -26.77 -20.31 -17.79
CA VAL A 28 -25.87 -21.45 -17.61
C VAL A 28 -25.31 -21.42 -16.20
N ASN A 29 -25.43 -22.55 -15.49
CA ASN A 29 -24.91 -22.71 -14.15
C ASN A 29 -23.95 -23.92 -14.08
N ALA A 30 -22.76 -23.72 -13.52
CA ALA A 30 -21.90 -24.78 -13.05
C ALA A 30 -21.90 -24.75 -11.52
N ALA A 31 -22.29 -25.84 -10.86
CA ALA A 31 -22.40 -25.87 -9.41
C ALA A 31 -21.32 -26.80 -8.81
N LEU A 32 -20.51 -26.23 -7.91
CA LEU A 32 -19.60 -26.98 -7.05
C LEU A 32 -20.18 -27.02 -5.65
N ILE A 33 -20.71 -28.17 -5.23
CA ILE A 33 -21.43 -28.32 -3.97
C ILE A 33 -20.62 -29.21 -3.02
N SER A 34 -20.26 -28.68 -1.86
CA SER A 34 -19.62 -29.42 -0.77
C SER A 34 -20.53 -29.46 0.47
N GLY A 35 -20.10 -30.18 1.52
CA GLY A 35 -20.83 -30.21 2.79
C GLY A 35 -20.85 -28.83 3.46
N SER A 36 -21.79 -28.63 4.40
CA SER A 36 -22.01 -27.33 5.09
C SER A 36 -20.81 -26.75 5.85
N ALA A 37 -19.82 -27.57 6.17
CA ALA A 37 -18.54 -27.17 6.74
C ALA A 37 -17.36 -27.38 5.79
N GLY A 38 -17.64 -27.79 4.55
CA GLY A 38 -16.63 -28.07 3.53
C GLY A 38 -16.23 -26.83 2.72
N THR A 39 -15.35 -27.07 1.75
CA THR A 39 -14.86 -26.03 0.84
C THR A 39 -15.07 -26.47 -0.62
N SER A 40 -15.61 -25.58 -1.44
CA SER A 40 -15.70 -25.79 -2.90
C SER A 40 -14.57 -25.03 -3.59
N ARG A 41 -13.90 -25.66 -4.59
CA ARG A 41 -12.70 -25.11 -5.25
C ARG A 41 -12.71 -25.31 -6.75
N ILE A 42 -12.15 -24.32 -7.46
CA ILE A 42 -11.59 -24.49 -8.81
C ILE A 42 -10.08 -24.34 -8.65
N MET A 43 -9.33 -25.35 -9.00
CA MET A 43 -7.88 -25.42 -8.82
C MET A 43 -7.15 -25.17 -10.14
N PHE A 44 -6.03 -24.51 -10.07
CA PHE A 44 -5.09 -24.24 -11.16
C PHE A 44 -3.72 -24.75 -10.71
N GLY A 45 -3.24 -25.76 -11.36
CA GLY A 45 -1.99 -26.41 -10.99
C GLY A 45 -1.20 -26.89 -12.19
N ASP A 46 -0.06 -27.49 -11.92
CA ASP A 46 0.78 -28.16 -12.88
C ASP A 46 0.99 -29.65 -12.47
N LYS A 47 1.95 -30.32 -13.09
CA LYS A 47 2.22 -31.74 -12.80
C LYS A 47 2.84 -31.99 -11.41
N ASP A 48 3.41 -30.94 -10.78
CA ASP A 48 4.13 -31.00 -9.52
C ASP A 48 3.29 -30.51 -8.34
N ASP A 49 2.30 -29.62 -8.61
CA ASP A 49 1.40 -29.04 -7.61
C ASP A 49 0.04 -28.74 -8.25
N GLU A 50 -0.98 -29.51 -7.87
CA GLU A 50 -2.33 -29.42 -8.46
C GLU A 50 -3.12 -28.21 -7.98
N ASP A 51 -2.74 -27.53 -6.89
CA ASP A 51 -3.54 -26.47 -6.26
C ASP A 51 -2.77 -25.18 -5.94
N ILE A 52 -1.70 -24.91 -6.68
CA ILE A 52 -0.85 -23.73 -6.50
C ILE A 52 -1.64 -22.40 -6.63
N GLY A 53 -2.69 -22.40 -7.45
CA GLY A 53 -3.65 -21.30 -7.57
C GLY A 53 -5.08 -21.83 -7.50
N LYS A 54 -6.00 -21.07 -6.92
CA LYS A 54 -7.40 -21.52 -6.82
C LYS A 54 -8.40 -20.38 -6.63
N ILE A 55 -9.65 -20.69 -6.96
CA ILE A 55 -10.83 -19.96 -6.49
C ILE A 55 -11.49 -20.86 -5.46
N GLU A 56 -11.65 -20.36 -4.25
CA GLU A 56 -12.11 -21.17 -3.12
C GLU A 56 -13.28 -20.49 -2.40
N TYR A 57 -14.31 -21.27 -2.05
CA TYR A 57 -15.39 -20.83 -1.16
C TYR A 57 -15.51 -21.77 0.03
N SER A 58 -15.36 -21.24 1.23
CA SER A 58 -15.52 -21.96 2.48
C SER A 58 -16.95 -21.85 3.00
N ASN A 59 -17.69 -22.96 3.05
CA ASN A 59 -19.04 -22.98 3.61
C ASN A 59 -19.05 -22.78 5.14
N SER A 60 -17.97 -23.12 5.83
CA SER A 60 -17.89 -22.95 7.29
C SER A 60 -17.78 -21.48 7.72
N THR A 61 -17.14 -20.66 6.92
CA THR A 61 -16.93 -19.23 7.20
C THR A 61 -17.75 -18.31 6.30
N ASN A 62 -18.40 -18.86 5.26
CA ASN A 62 -19.08 -18.12 4.19
C ASN A 62 -18.15 -17.09 3.54
N ALA A 63 -16.90 -17.45 3.30
CA ALA A 63 -15.88 -16.58 2.72
C ALA A 63 -15.39 -17.13 1.38
N MET A 64 -15.08 -16.22 0.44
CA MET A 64 -14.43 -16.53 -0.82
C MET A 64 -12.99 -16.03 -0.79
N THR A 65 -12.05 -16.85 -1.30
CA THR A 65 -10.64 -16.47 -1.42
C THR A 65 -10.10 -16.81 -2.80
N LEU A 66 -9.12 -16.02 -3.25
CA LEU A 66 -8.30 -16.27 -4.42
C LEU A 66 -6.85 -16.42 -4.00
N PRO A 67 -6.43 -17.61 -3.58
CA PRO A 67 -5.04 -17.90 -3.28
C PRO A 67 -4.18 -17.98 -4.54
N THR A 68 -2.96 -17.45 -4.43
CA THR A 68 -1.87 -17.66 -5.38
C THR A 68 -0.63 -18.09 -4.59
N ASN A 69 0.11 -19.07 -5.09
CA ASN A 69 1.27 -19.62 -4.37
C ASN A 69 0.92 -19.95 -2.90
N THR A 70 -0.22 -20.62 -2.69
CA THR A 70 -0.79 -21.04 -1.40
C THR A 70 -1.26 -19.94 -0.44
N ALA A 71 -1.00 -18.65 -0.72
CA ALA A 71 -1.40 -17.54 0.11
C ALA A 71 -2.62 -16.78 -0.48
N ALA A 72 -3.55 -16.33 0.38
CA ALA A 72 -4.73 -15.58 -0.06
C ALA A 72 -4.33 -14.19 -0.56
N ALA A 73 -4.34 -14.01 -1.88
CA ALA A 73 -4.09 -12.70 -2.50
C ALA A 73 -5.32 -11.76 -2.39
N LEU A 74 -6.54 -12.33 -2.44
CA LEU A 74 -7.79 -11.61 -2.23
C LEU A 74 -8.74 -12.45 -1.39
N SER A 75 -9.44 -11.83 -0.46
CA SER A 75 -10.47 -12.45 0.37
C SER A 75 -11.74 -11.60 0.40
N ILE A 76 -12.90 -12.26 0.33
CA ILE A 76 -14.22 -11.65 0.54
C ILE A 76 -14.86 -12.40 1.72
N ASP A 77 -15.12 -11.70 2.81
CA ASP A 77 -15.71 -12.31 4.00
C ASP A 77 -17.24 -12.49 3.89
N SER A 78 -17.84 -13.07 4.91
CA SER A 78 -19.30 -13.30 4.96
C SER A 78 -20.15 -12.03 4.96
N THR A 79 -19.56 -10.86 5.21
CA THR A 79 -20.23 -9.55 5.14
C THR A 79 -20.09 -8.87 3.79
N GLY A 80 -19.25 -9.42 2.91
CA GLY A 80 -18.91 -8.85 1.61
C GLY A 80 -17.72 -7.88 1.65
N ALA A 81 -17.01 -7.75 2.79
CA ALA A 81 -15.80 -6.96 2.87
C ALA A 81 -14.66 -7.63 2.10
N VAL A 82 -13.98 -6.84 1.25
CA VAL A 82 -12.86 -7.30 0.43
C VAL A 82 -11.56 -6.85 1.05
N THR A 83 -10.63 -7.80 1.22
CA THR A 83 -9.26 -7.53 1.68
C THR A 83 -8.24 -8.13 0.73
N MET A 84 -7.07 -7.51 0.67
CA MET A 84 -5.90 -7.97 -0.09
C MET A 84 -4.70 -8.12 0.84
N PRO A 85 -4.58 -9.26 1.56
CA PRO A 85 -3.60 -9.40 2.64
C PRO A 85 -2.13 -9.33 2.19
N LEU A 86 -1.87 -9.53 0.91
CA LEU A 86 -0.51 -9.47 0.33
C LEU A 86 -0.18 -8.11 -0.32
N GLN A 87 -1.09 -7.14 -0.24
CA GLN A 87 -0.81 -5.79 -0.73
C GLN A 87 0.07 -5.04 0.28
N PRO A 88 1.18 -4.44 -0.15
CA PRO A 88 2.01 -3.62 0.72
C PRO A 88 1.21 -2.46 1.31
N ALA A 89 1.24 -2.32 2.63
CA ALA A 89 0.64 -1.19 3.34
C ALA A 89 1.28 -1.04 4.72
N PHE A 90 1.60 0.19 5.12
CA PHE A 90 2.17 0.48 6.43
C PHE A 90 1.68 1.82 6.98
N LEU A 91 1.76 1.95 8.30
CA LEU A 91 1.63 3.19 9.05
C LEU A 91 2.63 3.17 10.21
N CYS A 92 3.44 4.21 10.30
CA CYS A 92 4.46 4.33 11.33
C CYS A 92 4.53 5.74 11.91
N GLN A 93 5.09 5.85 13.10
CA GLN A 93 5.31 7.09 13.86
C GLN A 93 6.74 7.13 14.41
N PRO A 94 7.31 8.32 14.70
CA PRO A 94 8.52 8.41 15.49
C PRO A 94 8.34 7.74 16.86
N ALA A 95 9.35 7.02 17.34
CA ALA A 95 9.29 6.38 18.68
C ALA A 95 9.21 7.41 19.82
N SER A 96 9.70 8.61 19.58
CA SER A 96 9.67 9.75 20.51
C SER A 96 9.78 11.05 19.72
N GLN A 97 9.51 12.18 20.39
CA GLN A 97 9.78 13.50 19.79
C GLN A 97 11.28 13.64 19.46
N VAL A 98 11.55 14.07 18.23
CA VAL A 98 12.91 14.46 17.82
C VAL A 98 13.08 15.93 18.18
N ASN A 99 13.95 16.19 19.15
CA ASN A 99 14.16 17.53 19.68
C ASN A 99 15.32 18.24 18.98
N ASN A 100 15.18 19.53 18.84
CA ASN A 100 16.25 20.43 18.40
C ASN A 100 16.90 19.96 17.09
N LEU A 101 16.07 19.67 16.13
CA LEU A 101 16.53 19.28 14.81
C LEU A 101 17.17 20.49 14.15
N ALA A 102 18.49 20.64 14.40
CA ALA A 102 19.33 21.71 13.88
C ALA A 102 20.16 21.14 12.75
N ILE A 103 19.81 21.47 11.50
CA ILE A 103 20.55 20.82 10.43
C ILE A 103 20.83 21.72 9.28
N ASN A 104 22.07 22.05 9.22
CA ASN A 104 22.71 22.69 8.10
C ASN A 104 23.32 21.62 7.16
N THR A 105 22.56 20.58 6.83
CA THR A 105 23.01 19.56 5.86
C THR A 105 22.20 19.70 4.59
N GLY A 106 22.83 20.03 3.48
CA GLY A 106 22.17 20.21 2.20
C GLY A 106 21.41 18.95 1.66
N SER A 107 21.46 17.83 2.39
CA SER A 107 20.74 16.60 2.06
C SER A 107 19.55 16.28 2.95
N GLY A 108 19.24 17.13 3.95
CA GLY A 108 18.21 16.90 4.94
C GLY A 108 18.55 15.84 5.99
N HIS A 109 17.86 15.91 7.13
CA HIS A 109 17.92 14.90 8.19
C HIS A 109 16.96 13.77 7.89
N LEU A 110 17.45 12.55 7.90
CA LEU A 110 16.63 11.37 7.76
C LEU A 110 15.79 11.18 9.02
N LEU A 111 14.49 11.11 8.89
CA LEU A 111 13.57 10.93 10.01
C LEU A 111 13.31 9.45 10.26
N GLU A 112 13.47 9.04 11.51
CA GLU A 112 13.16 7.69 11.95
C GLU A 112 11.71 7.59 12.41
N PHE A 113 10.96 6.64 11.85
CA PHE A 113 9.60 6.30 12.21
C PHE A 113 9.56 4.89 12.83
N ALA A 114 10.27 4.72 13.95
CA ALA A 114 10.54 3.42 14.54
C ALA A 114 9.36 2.76 15.26
N THR A 115 8.21 3.44 15.38
CA THR A 115 6.98 2.84 15.92
C THR A 115 6.07 2.45 14.77
N GLU A 116 6.07 1.18 14.41
CA GLU A 116 5.15 0.61 13.45
C GLU A 116 3.79 0.38 14.10
N ILE A 117 2.75 1.09 13.61
CA ILE A 117 1.35 0.83 14.00
C ILE A 117 0.87 -0.41 13.29
N PHE A 118 1.20 -0.53 12.00
CA PHE A 118 1.15 -1.76 11.23
C PHE A 118 2.13 -1.70 10.05
N ASP A 119 2.64 -2.86 9.68
CA ASP A 119 3.36 -3.12 8.44
C ASP A 119 2.89 -4.48 7.90
N GLN A 120 2.09 -4.45 6.83
CA GLN A 120 1.32 -5.63 6.39
C GLN A 120 2.21 -6.76 5.86
N ASN A 121 3.34 -6.46 5.27
CA ASN A 121 4.21 -7.45 4.64
C ASN A 121 5.68 -7.34 5.06
N ALA A 122 5.98 -6.56 6.10
CA ALA A 122 7.34 -6.29 6.55
C ALA A 122 8.20 -5.60 5.46
N ASP A 123 7.59 -4.67 4.73
CA ASP A 123 8.24 -3.89 3.66
C ASP A 123 8.84 -2.57 4.18
N PHE A 124 8.57 -2.23 5.46
CA PHE A 124 9.07 -1.05 6.14
C PHE A 124 10.10 -1.42 7.22
N SER A 125 11.10 -0.60 7.41
CA SER A 125 12.08 -0.73 8.48
C SER A 125 12.54 0.64 8.95
N THR A 126 12.21 1.01 10.17
CA THR A 126 12.62 2.20 10.94
C THR A 126 12.56 3.54 10.20
N GLU A 127 13.13 3.65 9.02
CA GLU A 127 13.29 4.89 8.24
C GLU A 127 13.10 4.69 6.74
N THR A 128 12.91 3.45 6.30
CA THR A 128 12.92 3.12 4.87
C THR A 128 11.81 2.14 4.53
N PHE A 129 10.98 2.52 3.58
CA PHE A 129 10.10 1.60 2.87
C PHE A 129 10.83 1.05 1.65
N THR A 130 10.71 -0.26 1.40
CA THR A 130 11.25 -0.92 0.22
C THR A 130 10.10 -1.52 -0.59
N ALA A 131 9.96 -1.13 -1.86
CA ALA A 131 8.90 -1.62 -2.72
C ALA A 131 9.12 -3.12 -3.05
N PRO A 132 8.22 -4.03 -2.63
CA PRO A 132 8.39 -5.46 -2.94
C PRO A 132 8.07 -5.80 -4.40
N VAL A 133 7.28 -4.97 -5.07
CA VAL A 133 6.89 -5.14 -6.48
C VAL A 133 6.92 -3.81 -7.21
N THR A 134 7.11 -3.85 -8.52
CA THR A 134 6.96 -2.66 -9.38
C THR A 134 5.50 -2.21 -9.41
N GLY A 135 5.25 -0.92 -9.16
CA GLY A 135 3.90 -0.36 -9.13
C GLY A 135 3.85 1.13 -8.81
N ARG A 136 2.66 1.59 -8.49
CA ARG A 136 2.41 2.96 -8.02
C ARG A 136 2.09 2.92 -6.53
N TYR A 137 2.88 3.64 -5.74
CA TYR A 137 2.75 3.68 -4.29
C TYR A 137 2.25 5.04 -3.85
N GLN A 138 1.17 5.04 -3.08
CA GLN A 138 0.69 6.26 -2.43
C GLN A 138 1.39 6.41 -1.09
N PHE A 139 2.09 7.52 -0.89
CA PHE A 139 2.67 7.91 0.39
C PHE A 139 1.96 9.13 0.95
N ASN A 140 1.72 9.14 2.26
CA ASN A 140 1.19 10.27 3.00
C ASN A 140 2.05 10.51 4.24
N VAL A 141 2.49 11.74 4.41
CA VAL A 141 3.33 12.17 5.54
C VAL A 141 2.66 13.35 6.22
N LEU A 142 2.64 13.33 7.53
CA LEU A 142 2.33 14.47 8.35
C LEU A 142 3.44 14.67 9.37
N LEU A 143 4.12 15.79 9.31
CA LEU A 143 5.03 16.25 10.35
C LEU A 143 4.33 17.26 11.23
N TYR A 144 4.17 16.95 12.49
CA TYR A 144 3.74 17.88 13.51
C TYR A 144 4.99 18.52 14.12
N LEU A 145 5.24 19.77 13.70
CA LEU A 145 6.40 20.54 14.09
C LEU A 145 6.09 21.39 15.32
N LYS A 146 7.06 21.52 16.20
CA LYS A 146 7.00 22.35 17.41
C LYS A 146 8.23 23.25 17.50
N GLN A 147 8.11 24.35 18.23
CA GLN A 147 9.21 25.27 18.53
C GLN A 147 10.02 25.67 17.28
N ILE A 148 9.30 26.12 16.28
CA ILE A 148 9.89 26.46 14.99
C ILE A 148 10.56 27.83 15.13
N ASP A 149 11.84 27.90 14.79
CA ASP A 149 12.60 29.15 14.80
C ASP A 149 12.31 29.94 13.52
N ALA A 150 11.76 31.15 13.68
CA ALA A 150 11.41 32.05 12.58
C ALA A 150 12.66 32.63 11.86
N ASP A 151 13.85 32.53 12.41
CA ASP A 151 15.08 32.96 11.76
C ASP A 151 15.52 32.01 10.63
N THR A 152 14.88 30.85 10.50
CA THR A 152 15.12 29.91 9.41
C THR A 152 14.54 30.41 8.11
N SER A 153 15.34 30.50 7.05
CA SER A 153 14.87 31.01 5.76
C SER A 153 13.77 30.14 5.12
N TYR A 154 13.88 28.83 5.25
CA TYR A 154 12.87 27.85 4.82
C TYR A 154 13.08 26.50 5.53
N ASN A 155 12.05 25.69 5.57
CA ASN A 155 12.12 24.29 5.96
C ASN A 155 11.51 23.42 4.87
N GLU A 156 12.11 22.25 4.62
CA GLU A 156 11.69 21.34 3.55
C GLU A 156 11.43 19.95 4.09
N LEU A 157 10.29 19.41 3.69
CA LEU A 157 9.95 18.00 3.83
C LEU A 157 10.19 17.32 2.49
N PHE A 158 11.00 16.26 2.51
CA PHE A 158 11.28 15.44 1.34
C PHE A 158 10.60 14.08 1.50
N VAL A 159 9.83 13.70 0.49
CA VAL A 159 9.51 12.31 0.22
C VAL A 159 10.47 11.87 -0.88
N GLN A 160 11.50 11.12 -0.49
CA GLN A 160 12.59 10.74 -1.39
C GLN A 160 12.53 9.28 -1.74
N THR A 161 12.21 8.98 -2.99
CA THR A 161 12.33 7.63 -3.55
C THR A 161 13.69 7.46 -4.24
N SER A 162 14.05 6.22 -4.60
CA SER A 162 15.22 5.93 -5.44
C SER A 162 15.16 6.69 -6.77
N ASN A 163 13.95 6.94 -7.30
CA ASN A 163 13.74 7.54 -8.62
C ASN A 163 13.66 9.06 -8.58
N ARG A 164 13.07 9.66 -7.52
CA ARG A 164 12.78 11.09 -7.43
C ARG A 164 12.71 11.59 -6.00
N THR A 165 12.82 12.91 -5.89
CA THR A 165 12.56 13.64 -4.65
C THR A 165 11.35 14.55 -4.84
N TYR A 166 10.37 14.41 -3.96
CA TYR A 166 9.20 15.29 -3.87
C TYR A 166 9.37 16.19 -2.66
N ILE A 167 9.16 17.49 -2.85
CA ILE A 167 9.48 18.51 -1.84
C ILE A 167 8.23 19.30 -1.49
N ASN A 168 7.98 19.44 -0.18
CA ASN A 168 7.09 20.44 0.35
C ASN A 168 7.88 21.41 1.21
N ILE A 169 7.69 22.72 1.01
CA ILE A 169 8.50 23.78 1.61
C ILE A 169 7.60 24.84 2.25
N PHE A 170 8.06 25.38 3.38
CA PHE A 170 7.49 26.59 3.95
C PHE A 170 8.61 27.51 4.46
N SER A 171 8.30 28.81 4.58
CA SER A 171 9.24 29.83 5.05
C SER A 171 8.84 30.30 6.45
N PRO A 172 9.56 29.91 7.51
CA PRO A 172 9.31 30.41 8.86
C PRO A 172 9.48 31.92 9.01
N THR A 173 10.35 32.55 8.22
CA THR A 173 10.52 34.02 8.20
C THR A 173 9.26 34.78 7.79
N ALA A 174 8.21 34.12 7.31
CA ALA A 174 6.91 34.73 7.06
C ALA A 174 6.11 34.97 8.35
N PHE A 175 6.55 34.44 9.49
CA PHE A 175 5.94 34.68 10.79
C PHE A 175 6.62 35.85 11.52
N ASP A 176 5.84 36.65 12.26
CA ASP A 176 6.38 37.76 13.03
C ASP A 176 7.15 37.35 14.30
N SER A 177 7.00 36.08 14.71
CA SER A 177 7.68 35.44 15.85
C SER A 177 7.66 33.94 15.69
N ASP A 178 8.46 33.25 16.49
CA ASP A 178 8.57 31.79 16.49
C ASP A 178 7.20 31.12 16.68
N PRO A 179 6.70 30.39 15.67
CA PRO A 179 5.44 29.67 15.83
C PRO A 179 5.65 28.45 16.73
N ALA A 180 4.79 28.33 17.75
CA ALA A 180 4.86 27.21 18.68
C ALA A 180 4.55 25.86 17.99
N TYR A 181 3.70 25.88 16.97
CA TYR A 181 3.22 24.68 16.27
C TYR A 181 2.98 24.95 14.80
N TRP A 182 3.30 23.97 13.97
CA TRP A 182 2.99 23.93 12.54
C TRP A 182 2.81 22.50 12.06
N THR A 183 1.97 22.29 11.08
CA THR A 183 1.81 20.99 10.45
C THR A 183 2.23 21.05 8.99
N LEU A 184 3.17 20.21 8.60
CA LEU A 184 3.64 20.08 7.23
C LEU A 184 3.24 18.71 6.70
N THR A 185 2.58 18.67 5.55
CA THR A 185 2.07 17.43 4.96
C THR A 185 2.58 17.23 3.56
N ALA A 186 2.77 15.98 3.17
CA ALA A 186 3.00 15.59 1.79
C ALA A 186 2.13 14.39 1.42
N SER A 187 1.59 14.39 0.20
CA SER A 187 0.85 13.29 -0.37
C SER A 187 1.33 13.08 -1.81
N VAL A 188 1.84 11.91 -2.11
CA VAL A 188 2.53 11.61 -3.38
C VAL A 188 2.14 10.24 -3.88
N LEU A 189 1.79 10.17 -5.16
CA LEU A 189 1.70 8.90 -5.90
C LEU A 189 3.01 8.70 -6.67
N ALA A 190 3.89 7.84 -6.15
CA ALA A 190 5.22 7.61 -6.68
C ALA A 190 5.27 6.36 -7.56
N ASP A 191 6.03 6.42 -8.65
CA ASP A 191 6.42 5.24 -9.43
C ASP A 191 7.63 4.60 -8.78
N MET A 192 7.57 3.31 -8.51
CA MET A 192 8.66 2.53 -7.91
C MET A 192 8.80 1.18 -8.61
N ASP A 193 10.03 0.79 -8.86
CA ASP A 193 10.35 -0.57 -9.27
C ASP A 193 10.54 -1.46 -8.03
N ALA A 194 10.50 -2.78 -8.23
CA ALA A 194 10.81 -3.71 -7.15
C ALA A 194 12.22 -3.44 -6.61
N ASN A 195 12.34 -3.34 -5.27
CA ASN A 195 13.51 -2.96 -4.50
C ASN A 195 13.86 -1.47 -4.50
N ASP A 196 13.08 -0.60 -5.15
CA ASP A 196 13.19 0.83 -4.92
C ASP A 196 12.86 1.17 -3.46
N THR A 197 13.50 2.21 -2.95
CA THR A 197 13.30 2.67 -1.57
C THR A 197 12.61 4.03 -1.51
N CYS A 198 11.91 4.28 -0.42
CA CYS A 198 11.38 5.60 -0.06
C CYS A 198 11.79 5.95 1.37
N GLN A 199 12.19 7.20 1.57
CA GLN A 199 12.62 7.76 2.85
C GLN A 199 12.01 9.14 3.06
N ILE A 200 11.82 9.52 4.32
CA ILE A 200 11.36 10.86 4.68
C ILE A 200 12.53 11.63 5.29
N LYS A 201 12.79 12.81 4.71
CA LYS A 201 13.82 13.71 5.23
C LYS A 201 13.24 15.09 5.52
N PHE A 202 13.88 15.78 6.45
CA PHE A 202 13.51 17.14 6.81
C PHE A 202 14.75 18.02 6.92
N THR A 203 14.65 19.24 6.39
CA THR A 203 15.75 20.21 6.37
C THR A 203 15.36 21.48 7.07
N VAL A 204 16.28 21.99 7.90
CA VAL A 204 16.25 23.31 8.53
C VAL A 204 17.55 24.01 8.14
N PRO A 205 17.62 24.65 6.97
CA PRO A 205 18.89 25.18 6.49
C PRO A 205 19.22 26.53 7.13
N ASN A 206 20.50 26.81 7.21
CA ASN A 206 21.07 28.15 7.31
C ASN A 206 20.87 28.89 8.62
N SER A 207 20.83 28.22 9.73
CA SER A 207 20.24 28.85 10.88
C SER A 207 21.10 28.97 12.13
N GLY A 208 22.38 28.67 12.06
CA GLY A 208 23.24 28.80 13.24
C GLY A 208 22.70 28.02 14.45
N ALA A 209 21.85 28.66 15.23
CA ALA A 209 21.20 28.07 16.40
C ALA A 209 19.72 27.70 16.16
N ALA A 210 19.17 27.99 14.97
CA ALA A 210 17.75 27.71 14.70
C ALA A 210 17.45 26.20 14.69
N GLN A 211 16.31 25.87 15.24
CA GLN A 211 15.90 24.50 15.56
C GLN A 211 14.42 24.31 15.26
N VAL A 212 14.03 23.05 15.15
CA VAL A 212 12.64 22.63 15.14
C VAL A 212 12.51 21.28 15.81
N ASP A 213 11.42 21.04 16.49
CA ASP A 213 11.11 19.72 17.03
C ASP A 213 10.11 19.00 16.11
N VAL A 214 10.31 17.71 15.89
CA VAL A 214 9.33 16.83 15.23
C VAL A 214 8.64 15.99 16.29
N ALA A 215 7.35 16.19 16.47
CA ALA A 215 6.57 15.51 17.51
C ALA A 215 6.37 14.02 17.21
N ALA A 216 6.23 13.21 18.26
CA ALA A 216 5.95 11.79 18.14
C ALA A 216 4.59 11.48 17.48
N ASP A 217 3.65 12.45 17.49
CA ASP A 217 2.35 12.34 16.80
C ASP A 217 2.45 12.55 15.27
N SER A 218 3.65 12.80 14.74
CA SER A 218 3.90 12.76 13.30
C SER A 218 3.68 11.35 12.78
N PHE A 219 3.32 11.20 11.51
CA PHE A 219 3.18 9.88 10.93
C PHE A 219 3.62 9.83 9.46
N TRP A 220 3.97 8.64 9.03
CA TRP A 220 4.17 8.29 7.65
C TRP A 220 3.43 7.00 7.33
N SER A 221 2.69 6.99 6.24
CA SER A 221 1.97 5.83 5.74
C SER A 221 2.17 5.65 4.25
N GLY A 222 2.04 4.43 3.79
CA GLY A 222 2.07 4.12 2.37
C GLY A 222 1.34 2.83 2.04
N TYR A 223 0.96 2.70 0.77
CA TYR A 223 0.35 1.49 0.24
C TYR A 223 0.52 1.40 -1.28
N LEU A 224 0.50 0.18 -1.81
CA LEU A 224 0.46 -0.07 -3.25
C LEU A 224 -0.93 0.32 -3.79
N ALA A 225 -0.96 1.29 -4.70
CA ALA A 225 -2.20 1.78 -5.30
C ALA A 225 -2.58 0.99 -6.56
N CYS A 226 -1.60 0.61 -7.40
CA CYS A 226 -1.79 -0.19 -8.62
C CYS A 226 -0.46 -0.70 -9.19
#